data_8b2527a3f073c9384392da367633ab53
#
_entry.id   8b2527a3f073c9384392da367633ab53
#
_cell.length_a   1.000
_cell.length_b   1.000
_cell.length_c   1.000
_cell.angle_alpha   90.00
_cell.angle_beta   90.00
_cell.angle_gamma   90.00
#
_symmetry.space_group_name_H-M   'P 1'
#
loop_
_entity.id
_entity.type
_entity.pdbx_description
1 polymer ?
#
loop_
_entity_poly.entity_id
_entity_poly.type
_entity_poly.pdbx_seq_one_letter_code
_entity_poly.pdbx_strand_id
1 'polypeptide(L)'
;MPKCVHCGCDSNPEKGKPRSYDQLKRFFGMLRAFKLHWPASAEFQPDSEEHLRKWALVKAGHRETTDIAMPYAEDEPAMTKLIAITIEAVVRSAGGFAFIRPHPDGGMVRVFKAKSIAFPNLGQAEFNALNDSVEDVYRAETGLEPEEVLKQTEAAA
;
A
#
# COMPACT_ATOMS: atom_id res chain seq x y z
N MET A 1 25.67 23.85 -11.86
CA MET A 1 25.68 22.36 -11.86
C MET A 1 25.85 21.88 -13.28
N PRO A 2 26.81 21.02 -13.55
CA PRO A 2 27.06 20.57 -14.93
C PRO A 2 25.88 19.66 -15.38
N LYS A 3 25.23 20.06 -16.48
CA LYS A 3 24.25 19.23 -17.17
C LYS A 3 24.96 18.17 -17.99
N CYS A 4 24.45 16.96 -18.02
CA CYS A 4 24.97 15.91 -18.88
C CYS A 4 24.89 16.35 -20.35
N VAL A 5 26.01 16.33 -21.04
CA VAL A 5 26.14 16.82 -22.43
C VAL A 5 25.36 15.95 -23.43
N HIS A 6 24.93 14.74 -23.03
CA HIS A 6 24.30 13.78 -23.92
C HIS A 6 22.77 13.69 -23.78
N CYS A 7 22.20 13.99 -22.64
CA CYS A 7 20.74 13.87 -22.41
C CYS A 7 20.11 15.07 -21.70
N GLY A 8 20.88 16.09 -21.34
CA GLY A 8 20.37 17.30 -20.68
C GLY A 8 19.83 17.11 -19.26
N CYS A 9 19.97 15.91 -18.70
CA CYS A 9 19.47 15.61 -17.37
C CYS A 9 20.40 16.23 -16.31
N ASP A 10 19.81 16.78 -15.26
CA ASP A 10 20.54 17.27 -14.10
C ASP A 10 21.26 16.09 -13.43
N SER A 11 22.59 16.14 -13.42
CA SER A 11 23.41 15.18 -12.71
C SER A 11 23.36 15.48 -11.20
N ASN A 12 22.20 15.25 -10.58
CA ASN A 12 22.12 15.17 -9.14
C ASN A 12 22.55 13.74 -8.73
N PRO A 13 23.73 13.55 -8.13
CA PRO A 13 24.24 12.23 -7.79
C PRO A 13 23.36 11.47 -6.77
N GLU A 14 22.40 12.14 -6.14
CA GLU A 14 21.47 11.51 -5.21
C GLU A 14 20.18 10.99 -5.89
N LYS A 15 19.85 11.47 -7.09
CA LYS A 15 18.66 11.04 -7.84
C LYS A 15 18.84 9.76 -8.68
N GLY A 16 20.04 9.22 -8.78
CA GLY A 16 20.38 8.24 -9.80
C GLY A 16 21.00 6.93 -9.33
N LYS A 17 21.10 6.64 -8.05
CA LYS A 17 21.54 5.28 -7.64
C LYS A 17 20.40 4.30 -7.90
N PRO A 18 20.59 3.29 -8.79
CA PRO A 18 19.60 2.24 -8.97
C PRO A 18 19.37 1.58 -7.63
N ARG A 19 18.10 1.25 -7.35
CA ARG A 19 17.77 0.49 -6.14
C ARG A 19 18.62 -0.77 -6.08
N SER A 20 19.14 -1.07 -4.89
CA SER A 20 19.82 -2.33 -4.67
C SER A 20 18.82 -3.48 -4.90
N TYR A 21 19.21 -4.43 -5.73
CA TYR A 21 18.44 -5.66 -5.93
C TYR A 21 18.19 -6.39 -4.61
N ASP A 22 19.15 -6.33 -3.68
CA ASP A 22 19.05 -6.94 -2.36
C ASP A 22 17.95 -6.32 -1.51
N GLN A 23 17.75 -5.01 -1.59
CA GLN A 23 16.66 -4.34 -0.88
C GLN A 23 15.28 -4.71 -1.42
N LEU A 24 15.17 -4.83 -2.74
CA LEU A 24 13.93 -5.29 -3.35
C LEU A 24 13.64 -6.75 -2.96
N LYS A 25 14.67 -7.59 -2.97
CA LYS A 25 14.58 -8.98 -2.51
C LYS A 25 14.16 -9.06 -1.03
N ARG A 26 14.76 -8.23 -0.17
CA ARG A 26 14.37 -8.12 1.24
C ARG A 26 12.91 -7.69 1.39
N PHE A 27 12.46 -6.68 0.67
CA PHE A 27 11.07 -6.21 0.70
C PHE A 27 10.08 -7.34 0.40
N PHE A 28 10.30 -8.08 -0.69
CA PHE A 28 9.43 -9.22 -1.04
C PHE A 28 9.60 -10.41 -0.10
N GLY A 29 10.78 -10.64 0.44
CA GLY A 29 11.03 -11.65 1.48
C GLY A 29 10.21 -11.35 2.75
N MET A 30 10.23 -10.10 3.19
CA MET A 30 9.45 -9.64 4.33
C MET A 30 7.95 -9.76 4.09
N LEU A 31 7.46 -9.33 2.94
CA LEU A 31 6.05 -9.46 2.54
C LEU A 31 5.58 -10.93 2.64
N ARG A 32 6.37 -11.86 2.12
CA ARG A 32 6.08 -13.30 2.17
C ARG A 32 6.08 -13.81 3.60
N ALA A 33 7.07 -13.42 4.40
CA ALA A 33 7.19 -13.80 5.80
C ALA A 33 5.98 -13.32 6.61
N PHE A 34 5.58 -12.05 6.46
CA PHE A 34 4.39 -11.53 7.13
C PHE A 34 3.09 -12.19 6.66
N LYS A 35 2.97 -12.54 5.37
CA LYS A 35 1.80 -13.28 4.88
C LYS A 35 1.66 -14.63 5.56
N LEU A 36 2.77 -15.33 5.81
CA LEU A 36 2.77 -16.63 6.51
C LEU A 36 2.41 -16.53 8.00
N HIS A 37 2.83 -15.44 8.64
CA HIS A 37 2.62 -15.20 10.08
C HIS A 37 1.48 -14.23 10.37
N TRP A 38 0.63 -13.92 9.37
CA TRP A 38 -0.46 -12.95 9.53
C TRP A 38 -1.47 -13.43 10.57
N PRO A 39 -1.78 -12.62 11.61
CA PRO A 39 -2.68 -13.05 12.67
C PRO A 39 -4.10 -13.28 12.15
N ALA A 40 -4.70 -14.41 12.52
CA ALA A 40 -6.10 -14.68 12.19
C ALA A 40 -7.07 -13.69 12.86
N SER A 41 -6.63 -13.03 13.92
CA SER A 41 -7.39 -12.01 14.66
C SER A 41 -7.32 -10.61 14.06
N ALA A 42 -6.45 -10.38 13.07
CA ALA A 42 -6.34 -9.08 12.42
C ALA A 42 -7.62 -8.74 11.65
N GLU A 43 -8.04 -7.49 11.69
CA GLU A 43 -9.24 -7.00 11.00
C GLU A 43 -9.12 -7.21 9.48
N PHE A 44 -7.94 -6.94 8.92
CA PHE A 44 -7.64 -7.18 7.53
C PHE A 44 -7.09 -8.61 7.35
N GLN A 45 -7.67 -9.38 6.43
CA GLN A 45 -7.19 -10.70 6.07
C GLN A 45 -6.75 -10.69 4.60
N PRO A 46 -5.43 -10.83 4.33
CA PRO A 46 -4.92 -10.80 2.96
C PRO A 46 -5.20 -12.13 2.23
N ASP A 47 -5.81 -12.05 1.06
CA ASP A 47 -6.07 -13.22 0.20
C ASP A 47 -4.79 -13.74 -0.48
N SER A 48 -3.86 -12.82 -0.77
CA SER A 48 -2.59 -13.11 -1.45
C SER A 48 -1.46 -12.18 -0.99
N GLU A 49 -0.22 -12.50 -1.35
CA GLU A 49 0.93 -11.61 -1.14
C GLU A 49 0.71 -10.24 -1.82
N GLU A 50 0.17 -10.25 -3.03
CA GLU A 50 -0.10 -9.03 -3.78
C GLU A 50 -1.20 -8.18 -3.09
N HIS A 51 -2.22 -8.81 -2.52
CA HIS A 51 -3.25 -8.12 -1.75
C HIS A 51 -2.66 -7.49 -0.48
N LEU A 52 -1.82 -8.22 0.25
CA LEU A 52 -1.10 -7.70 1.41
C LEU A 52 -0.18 -6.54 1.04
N ARG A 53 0.58 -6.67 -0.07
CA ARG A 53 1.46 -5.62 -0.56
C ARG A 53 0.71 -4.32 -0.84
N LYS A 54 -0.37 -4.40 -1.61
CA LYS A 54 -1.19 -3.23 -1.95
C LYS A 54 -1.79 -2.58 -0.70
N TRP A 55 -2.30 -3.39 0.21
CA TRP A 55 -2.84 -2.91 1.47
C TRP A 55 -1.79 -2.18 2.32
N ALA A 56 -0.62 -2.76 2.48
CA ALA A 56 0.47 -2.16 3.23
C ALA A 56 0.94 -0.82 2.62
N LEU A 57 1.06 -0.76 1.29
CA LEU A 57 1.40 0.48 0.58
C LEU A 57 0.36 1.57 0.79
N VAL A 58 -0.93 1.22 0.75
CA VAL A 58 -2.03 2.16 1.01
C VAL A 58 -1.97 2.67 2.45
N LYS A 59 -1.74 1.80 3.42
CA LYS A 59 -1.59 2.16 4.84
C LYS A 59 -0.35 3.01 5.10
N ALA A 60 0.77 2.71 4.44
CA ALA A 60 2.01 3.49 4.49
C ALA A 60 1.92 4.86 3.79
N GLY A 61 0.78 5.20 3.18
CA GLY A 61 0.57 6.47 2.51
C GLY A 61 1.02 6.51 1.04
N HIS A 62 1.59 5.42 0.51
CA HIS A 62 2.01 5.31 -0.89
C HIS A 62 0.82 4.94 -1.79
N ARG A 63 -0.09 5.90 -1.95
CA ARG A 63 -1.41 5.69 -2.56
C ARG A 63 -1.87 6.87 -3.41
N GLU A 64 -2.73 6.58 -4.36
CA GLU A 64 -3.61 7.54 -5.02
C GLU A 64 -4.93 7.57 -4.26
N THR A 65 -5.50 8.75 -4.11
CA THR A 65 -6.78 8.95 -3.42
C THR A 65 -7.78 9.54 -4.39
N THR A 66 -8.96 8.93 -4.48
CA THR A 66 -10.09 9.42 -5.27
C THR A 66 -11.31 9.48 -4.38
N ASP A 67 -11.95 10.63 -4.32
CA ASP A 67 -13.18 10.83 -3.58
C ASP A 67 -14.36 10.76 -4.56
N ILE A 68 -15.31 9.87 -4.28
CA ILE A 68 -16.52 9.68 -5.07
C ILE A 68 -17.70 10.19 -4.22
N ALA A 69 -18.36 11.26 -4.69
CA ALA A 69 -19.58 11.72 -4.05
C ALA A 69 -20.70 10.70 -4.28
N MET A 70 -21.34 10.27 -3.18
CA MET A 70 -22.53 9.44 -3.25
C MET A 70 -23.79 10.30 -3.11
N PRO A 71 -24.83 10.07 -3.92
CA PRO A 71 -26.12 10.64 -3.63
C PRO A 71 -26.60 10.08 -2.27
N TYR A 72 -26.72 10.97 -1.31
CA TYR A 72 -27.28 10.64 0.00
C TYR A 72 -28.79 10.85 -0.07
N ALA A 73 -29.54 9.79 0.07
CA ALA A 73 -30.97 9.86 0.28
C ALA A 73 -31.21 9.70 1.79
N GLU A 74 -31.50 10.80 2.48
CA GLU A 74 -31.83 10.77 3.91
C GLU A 74 -32.98 9.80 4.22
N ASP A 75 -33.88 9.63 3.26
CA ASP A 75 -35.09 8.79 3.38
C ASP A 75 -34.85 7.31 3.04
N GLU A 76 -33.65 6.94 2.51
CA GLU A 76 -33.37 5.57 2.10
C GLU A 76 -31.97 5.08 2.56
N PRO A 77 -31.75 4.85 3.86
CA PRO A 77 -30.45 4.41 4.37
C PRO A 77 -30.05 3.03 3.82
N ALA A 78 -31.00 2.18 3.45
CA ALA A 78 -30.73 0.88 2.86
C ALA A 78 -30.11 1.00 1.45
N MET A 79 -30.56 1.94 0.65
CA MET A 79 -30.02 2.20 -0.68
C MET A 79 -28.58 2.73 -0.58
N THR A 80 -28.33 3.67 0.32
CA THR A 80 -26.98 4.20 0.59
C THR A 80 -26.02 3.08 0.97
N LYS A 81 -26.45 2.16 1.84
CA LYS A 81 -25.65 1.00 2.24
C LYS A 81 -25.37 0.05 1.07
N LEU A 82 -26.36 -0.19 0.23
CA LEU A 82 -26.20 -1.05 -0.96
C LEU A 82 -25.22 -0.45 -1.96
N ILE A 83 -25.31 0.85 -2.23
CA ILE A 83 -24.37 1.56 -3.10
C ILE A 83 -22.96 1.48 -2.53
N ALA A 84 -22.78 1.67 -1.24
CA ALA A 84 -21.51 1.58 -0.56
C ALA A 84 -20.88 0.20 -0.71
N ILE A 85 -21.63 -0.86 -0.45
CA ILE A 85 -21.17 -2.26 -0.61
C ILE A 85 -20.80 -2.55 -2.07
N THR A 86 -21.58 -2.05 -3.02
CA THR A 86 -21.33 -2.25 -4.46
C THR A 86 -20.02 -1.55 -4.86
N ILE A 87 -19.80 -0.31 -4.43
CA ILE A 87 -18.55 0.41 -4.71
C ILE A 87 -17.37 -0.32 -4.09
N GLU A 88 -17.48 -0.78 -2.85
CA GLU A 88 -16.43 -1.55 -2.20
C GLU A 88 -16.07 -2.82 -2.98
N ALA A 89 -17.08 -3.58 -3.42
CA ALA A 89 -16.87 -4.79 -4.22
C ALA A 89 -16.17 -4.49 -5.56
N VAL A 90 -16.59 -3.44 -6.28
CA VAL A 90 -15.98 -3.01 -7.54
C VAL A 90 -14.53 -2.56 -7.33
N VAL A 91 -14.28 -1.74 -6.32
CA VAL A 91 -12.94 -1.25 -5.99
C VAL A 91 -12.01 -2.39 -5.61
N ARG A 92 -12.50 -3.34 -4.80
CA ARG A 92 -11.76 -4.54 -4.41
C ARG A 92 -11.43 -5.41 -5.64
N SER A 93 -12.37 -5.62 -6.55
CA SER A 93 -12.12 -6.39 -7.78
C SER A 93 -11.06 -5.74 -8.68
N ALA A 94 -10.94 -4.41 -8.66
CA ALA A 94 -9.89 -3.65 -9.34
C ALA A 94 -8.56 -3.59 -8.56
N GLY A 95 -8.48 -4.28 -7.41
CA GLY A 95 -7.28 -4.31 -6.56
C GLY A 95 -7.03 -3.02 -5.78
N GLY A 96 -8.08 -2.23 -5.53
CA GLY A 96 -8.08 -1.06 -4.68
C GLY A 96 -8.74 -1.32 -3.32
N PHE A 97 -8.78 -0.27 -2.50
CA PHE A 97 -9.41 -0.27 -1.19
C PHE A 97 -10.38 0.91 -1.09
N ALA A 98 -11.60 0.64 -0.64
CA ALA A 98 -12.61 1.67 -0.42
C ALA A 98 -12.85 1.85 1.08
N PHE A 99 -12.88 3.10 1.51
CA PHE A 99 -13.28 3.48 2.86
C PHE A 99 -14.49 4.38 2.75
N ILE A 100 -15.59 3.92 3.31
CA ILE A 100 -16.83 4.66 3.35
C ILE A 100 -16.77 5.54 4.58
N ARG A 101 -16.80 6.86 4.38
CA ARG A 101 -16.96 7.82 5.46
C ARG A 101 -18.29 8.52 5.30
N PRO A 102 -19.17 8.47 6.31
CA PRO A 102 -20.33 9.35 6.32
C PRO A 102 -19.82 10.80 6.34
N HIS A 103 -20.28 11.59 5.39
CA HIS A 103 -20.03 13.02 5.33
C HIS A 103 -21.29 13.76 5.76
N PRO A 104 -21.20 14.85 6.55
CA PRO A 104 -22.37 15.58 7.00
C PRO A 104 -23.22 16.18 5.86
N ASP A 105 -22.63 16.40 4.68
CA ASP A 105 -23.30 16.98 3.51
C ASP A 105 -23.67 15.95 2.43
N GLY A 106 -23.68 14.66 2.77
CA GLY A 106 -23.90 13.56 1.83
C GLY A 106 -22.82 12.48 1.94
N GLY A 107 -23.10 11.29 1.46
CA GLY A 107 -22.13 10.19 1.52
C GLY A 107 -20.93 10.44 0.58
N MET A 108 -19.73 10.22 1.09
CA MET A 108 -18.50 10.22 0.31
C MET A 108 -17.79 8.87 0.47
N VAL A 109 -17.42 8.26 -0.65
CA VAL A 109 -16.57 7.08 -0.66
C VAL A 109 -15.16 7.50 -1.05
N ARG A 110 -14.22 7.28 -0.17
CA ARG A 110 -12.81 7.47 -0.45
C ARG A 110 -12.19 6.17 -0.93
N VAL A 111 -11.69 6.19 -2.16
CA VAL A 111 -11.05 5.05 -2.80
C VAL A 111 -9.53 5.26 -2.76
N PHE A 112 -8.82 4.25 -2.30
CA PHE A 112 -7.37 4.21 -2.31
C PHE A 112 -6.87 3.17 -3.29
N LYS A 113 -5.88 3.54 -4.08
CA LYS A 113 -5.14 2.65 -4.97
C LYS A 113 -3.66 2.75 -4.66
N ALA A 114 -3.00 1.61 -4.43
CA ALA A 114 -1.56 1.59 -4.22
C ALA A 114 -0.83 2.13 -5.46
N LYS A 115 0.12 3.04 -5.25
CA LYS A 115 1.02 3.48 -6.32
C LYS A 115 2.01 2.37 -6.67
N SER A 116 2.48 2.38 -7.90
CA SER A 116 3.51 1.45 -8.34
C SER A 116 4.83 1.71 -7.61
N ILE A 117 5.46 0.63 -7.16
CA ILE A 117 6.83 0.64 -6.62
C ILE A 117 7.86 0.24 -7.69
N ALA A 118 7.47 0.13 -8.96
CA ALA A 118 8.39 -0.25 -10.03
C ALA A 118 9.52 0.78 -10.19
N PHE A 119 10.72 0.30 -10.59
CA PHE A 119 11.74 1.14 -11.19
C PHE A 119 11.07 1.93 -12.30
N PRO A 120 11.24 2.96 -12.63
CA PRO A 120 11.76 4.26 -12.56
C PRO A 120 10.95 5.24 -11.66
N ASN A 121 9.91 4.79 -10.99
CA ASN A 121 8.96 5.66 -10.30
C ASN A 121 9.42 6.06 -8.89
N LEU A 122 10.35 5.30 -8.29
CA LEU A 122 10.88 5.56 -6.96
C LEU A 122 12.41 5.52 -6.95
N GLY A 123 13.04 6.58 -6.44
CA GLY A 123 14.46 6.59 -6.15
C GLY A 123 14.82 5.73 -4.93
N GLN A 124 16.13 5.51 -4.73
CA GLN A 124 16.62 4.69 -3.62
C GLN A 124 16.20 5.22 -2.24
N ALA A 125 16.34 6.53 -2.00
CA ALA A 125 15.98 7.15 -0.73
C ALA A 125 14.46 7.08 -0.45
N GLU A 126 13.66 7.31 -1.49
CA GLU A 126 12.19 7.20 -1.39
C GLU A 126 11.74 5.76 -1.13
N PHE A 127 12.42 4.79 -1.76
CA PHE A 127 12.12 3.37 -1.52
C PHE A 127 12.49 2.95 -0.10
N ASN A 128 13.62 3.42 0.45
CA ASN A 128 14.01 3.14 1.83
C ASN A 128 12.96 3.68 2.81
N ALA A 129 12.58 4.95 2.67
CA ALA A 129 11.56 5.55 3.50
C ALA A 129 10.20 4.84 3.41
N LEU A 130 9.84 4.39 2.20
CA LEU A 130 8.63 3.60 1.99
C LEU A 130 8.73 2.23 2.67
N ASN A 131 9.87 1.55 2.55
CA ASN A 131 10.09 0.27 3.19
C ASN A 131 9.96 0.38 4.72
N ASP A 132 10.59 1.38 5.33
CA ASP A 132 10.49 1.65 6.76
C ASP A 132 9.02 1.88 7.18
N SER A 133 8.28 2.67 6.40
CA SER A 133 6.85 2.90 6.64
C SER A 133 5.99 1.63 6.51
N VAL A 134 6.32 0.75 5.57
CA VAL A 134 5.63 -0.54 5.41
C VAL A 134 5.96 -1.49 6.57
N GLU A 135 7.21 -1.51 7.03
CA GLU A 135 7.60 -2.27 8.23
C GLU A 135 6.84 -1.79 9.48
N ASP A 136 6.67 -0.48 9.64
CA ASP A 136 5.88 0.09 10.73
C ASP A 136 4.40 -0.32 10.66
N VAL A 137 3.82 -0.37 9.45
CA VAL A 137 2.46 -0.88 9.24
C VAL A 137 2.35 -2.35 9.67
N TYR A 138 3.29 -3.19 9.26
CA TYR A 138 3.30 -4.61 9.65
C TYR A 138 3.43 -4.77 11.16
N ARG A 139 4.33 -4.03 11.80
CA ARG A 139 4.52 -4.03 13.25
C ARG A 139 3.24 -3.61 13.99
N ALA A 140 2.60 -2.56 13.52
CA ALA A 140 1.36 -2.06 14.12
C ALA A 140 0.19 -3.05 14.04
N GLU A 141 0.07 -3.78 12.92
CA GLU A 141 -1.04 -4.71 12.70
C GLU A 141 -0.81 -6.10 13.32
N THR A 142 0.44 -6.55 13.38
CA THR A 142 0.75 -7.91 13.82
C THR A 142 1.34 -7.96 15.23
N GLY A 143 1.93 -6.87 15.71
CA GLY A 143 2.71 -6.84 16.94
C GLY A 143 4.06 -7.58 16.83
N LEU A 144 4.45 -7.99 15.63
CA LEU A 144 5.68 -8.74 15.37
C LEU A 144 6.78 -7.85 14.84
N GLU A 145 8.01 -8.10 15.27
CA GLU A 145 9.17 -7.40 14.74
C GLU A 145 9.61 -8.00 13.39
N PRO A 146 9.79 -7.15 12.36
CA PRO A 146 10.12 -7.61 11.01
C PRO A 146 11.33 -8.53 10.92
N GLU A 147 12.39 -8.23 11.66
CA GLU A 147 13.61 -9.02 11.68
C GLU A 147 13.41 -10.42 12.30
N GLU A 148 12.53 -10.53 13.29
CA GLU A 148 12.21 -11.80 13.91
C GLU A 148 11.41 -12.70 12.98
N VAL A 149 10.43 -12.11 12.28
CA VAL A 149 9.60 -12.83 11.32
C VAL A 149 10.44 -13.36 10.15
N LEU A 150 11.37 -12.54 9.64
CA LEU A 150 12.31 -12.98 8.59
C LEU A 150 13.17 -14.15 9.04
N LYS A 151 13.79 -14.06 10.23
CA LYS A 151 14.63 -15.14 10.78
C LYS A 151 13.85 -16.44 10.98
N GLN A 152 12.63 -16.37 11.49
CA GLN A 152 11.77 -17.55 11.66
C GLN A 152 11.42 -18.20 10.32
N THR A 153 11.17 -17.40 9.30
CA THR A 153 10.84 -17.88 7.96
C THR A 153 12.04 -18.53 7.27
N GLU A 154 13.23 -17.94 7.43
CA GLU A 154 14.49 -18.51 6.90
C GLU A 154 14.88 -19.81 7.59
N ALA A 155 14.64 -19.92 8.90
CA ALA A 155 14.92 -21.13 9.67
C ALA A 155 13.97 -22.30 9.35
N ALA A 156 12.77 -22.00 8.81
CA ALA A 156 11.76 -23.00 8.44
C ALA A 156 11.84 -23.44 6.96
N ALA A 157 12.67 -22.78 6.16
CA ALA A 157 12.85 -23.07 4.73
C ALA A 157 14.02 -24.05 4.49
#